data_aba2b4007c43e81d065f5b58dc470b67
#
_entry.id   aba2b4007c43e81d065f5b58dc470b67
#
_cell.length_a   1.000
_cell.length_b   1.000
_cell.length_c   1.000
_cell.angle_alpha   90.00
_cell.angle_beta   90.00
_cell.angle_gamma   90.00
#
_symmetry.space_group_name_H-M   'P 1'
#
loop_
_entity.id
_entity.type
_entity.pdbx_description
1 polymer ?
#
loop_
_entity_poly.entity_id
_entity_poly.type
_entity_poly.pdbx_seq_one_letter_code
_entity_poly.pdbx_strand_id
1 'polypeptide(L)'
;MRAAALLPLILVAIALSGCELLGDSPEKLAGAKEADGKAIGSACRHAGRAIEDCYVLNPKAQRAAVFAGWREMDEYMRENKIEAV
;
A
#
# COMPACT_ATOMS: atom_id res chain seq x y z
N MET A 1 -16.38 -42.23 9.99
CA MET A 1 -17.34 -41.20 9.59
C MET A 1 -16.95 -39.79 10.02
N ARG A 2 -16.36 -39.60 11.20
CA ARG A 2 -15.93 -38.26 11.64
C ARG A 2 -14.74 -37.69 10.86
N ALA A 3 -13.85 -38.54 10.33
CA ALA A 3 -12.71 -38.11 9.53
C ALA A 3 -13.10 -37.53 8.16
N ALA A 4 -14.21 -38.00 7.57
CA ALA A 4 -14.70 -37.52 6.26
C ALA A 4 -15.27 -36.09 6.32
N ALA A 5 -15.76 -35.64 7.50
CA ALA A 5 -16.30 -34.30 7.68
C ALA A 5 -15.20 -33.22 7.83
N LEU A 6 -14.00 -33.60 8.25
CA LEU A 6 -12.87 -32.70 8.40
C LEU A 6 -12.07 -32.48 7.11
N LEU A 7 -12.14 -33.44 6.18
CA LEU A 7 -11.39 -33.37 4.93
C LEU A 7 -11.74 -32.14 4.06
N PRO A 8 -13.02 -31.79 3.82
CA PRO A 8 -13.36 -30.60 3.07
C PRO A 8 -12.94 -29.30 3.74
N LEU A 9 -12.93 -29.22 5.06
CA LEU A 9 -12.46 -28.05 5.81
C LEU A 9 -10.95 -27.84 5.65
N ILE A 10 -10.16 -28.91 5.66
CA ILE A 10 -8.72 -28.87 5.45
C ILE A 10 -8.41 -28.43 4.00
N LEU A 11 -9.15 -28.93 3.02
CA LEU A 11 -9.01 -28.56 1.62
C LEU A 11 -9.31 -27.06 1.39
N VAL A 12 -10.35 -26.53 2.02
CA VAL A 12 -10.69 -25.11 1.93
C VAL A 12 -9.60 -24.24 2.56
N ALA A 13 -9.07 -24.65 3.72
CA ALA A 13 -7.98 -23.93 4.37
C ALA A 13 -6.71 -23.90 3.51
N ILE A 14 -6.36 -25.00 2.86
CA ILE A 14 -5.22 -25.11 1.96
C ILE A 14 -5.44 -24.22 0.73
N ALA A 15 -6.64 -24.17 0.17
CA ALA A 15 -6.96 -23.33 -0.97
C ALA A 15 -6.83 -21.84 -0.64
N LEU A 16 -7.25 -21.40 0.54
CA LEU A 16 -7.11 -20.02 0.99
C LEU A 16 -5.64 -19.64 1.21
N SER A 17 -4.85 -20.53 1.82
CA SER A 17 -3.41 -20.34 1.98
C SER A 17 -2.69 -20.33 0.65
N GLY A 18 -3.12 -21.15 -0.30
CA GLY A 18 -2.59 -21.20 -1.66
C GLY A 18 -2.82 -19.90 -2.43
N CYS A 19 -3.93 -19.22 -2.21
CA CYS A 19 -4.20 -17.92 -2.82
C CYS A 19 -3.24 -16.84 -2.30
N GLU A 20 -2.86 -16.86 -1.04
CA GLU A 20 -1.86 -15.94 -0.50
C GLU A 20 -0.46 -16.23 -1.05
N LEU A 21 -0.08 -17.51 -1.15
CA LEU A 21 1.21 -17.91 -1.72
C LEU A 21 1.32 -17.60 -3.21
N LEU A 22 0.23 -17.69 -3.95
CA LEU A 22 0.17 -17.32 -5.36
C LEU A 22 -0.02 -15.82 -5.56
N GLY A 23 -0.19 -15.07 -4.47
CA GLY A 23 -0.44 -13.65 -4.49
C GLY A 23 0.76 -12.77 -4.84
N ASP A 24 1.98 -13.33 -4.90
CA ASP A 24 3.22 -12.60 -5.24
C ASP A 24 3.47 -12.55 -6.74
N SER A 25 2.42 -12.29 -7.54
CA SER A 25 2.58 -12.04 -8.96
C SER A 25 3.30 -10.69 -9.18
N PRO A 26 4.03 -10.51 -10.30
CA PRO A 26 4.65 -9.22 -10.60
C PRO A 26 3.67 -8.04 -10.59
N GLU A 27 2.43 -8.26 -11.01
CA GLU A 27 1.38 -7.25 -10.99
C GLU A 27 0.99 -6.84 -9.58
N LYS A 28 0.86 -7.79 -8.66
CA LYS A 28 0.57 -7.51 -7.26
C LYS A 28 1.72 -6.79 -6.57
N LEU A 29 2.96 -7.18 -6.85
CA LEU A 29 4.13 -6.51 -6.32
C LEU A 29 4.24 -5.07 -6.83
N ALA A 30 3.97 -4.84 -8.11
CA ALA A 30 3.95 -3.51 -8.69
C ALA A 30 2.86 -2.64 -8.05
N GLY A 31 1.65 -3.19 -7.85
CA GLY A 31 0.56 -2.51 -7.18
C GLY A 31 0.87 -2.17 -5.73
N ALA A 32 1.53 -3.09 -5.00
CA ALA A 32 1.96 -2.86 -3.63
C ALA A 32 3.00 -1.74 -3.54
N LYS A 33 3.97 -1.70 -4.45
CA LYS A 33 4.98 -0.63 -4.52
C LYS A 33 4.35 0.72 -4.82
N GLU A 34 3.38 0.77 -5.72
CA GLU A 34 2.64 1.98 -6.03
C GLU A 34 1.86 2.47 -4.81
N ALA A 35 1.15 1.58 -4.13
CA ALA A 35 0.39 1.92 -2.92
C ALA A 35 1.32 2.42 -1.81
N ASP A 36 2.47 1.79 -1.62
CA ASP A 36 3.48 2.21 -0.65
C ASP A 36 4.02 3.60 -0.99
N GLY A 37 4.32 3.86 -2.26
CA GLY A 37 4.78 5.16 -2.73
C GLY A 37 3.77 6.27 -2.46
N LYS A 38 2.50 6.02 -2.74
CA LYS A 38 1.42 6.96 -2.44
C LYS A 38 1.29 7.22 -0.95
N ALA A 39 1.37 6.19 -0.12
CA ALA A 39 1.31 6.32 1.33
C ALA A 39 2.48 7.17 1.86
N ILE A 40 3.68 6.96 1.32
CA ILE A 40 4.87 7.76 1.65
C ILE A 40 4.65 9.23 1.28
N GLY A 41 4.19 9.50 0.08
CA GLY A 41 3.92 10.87 -0.38
C GLY A 41 2.88 11.57 0.49
N SER A 42 1.78 10.90 0.80
CA SER A 42 0.74 11.42 1.68
C SER A 42 1.28 11.74 3.07
N ALA A 43 2.07 10.85 3.65
CA ALA A 43 2.67 11.04 4.96
C ALA A 43 3.65 12.23 4.97
N CYS A 44 4.46 12.38 3.92
CA CYS A 44 5.37 13.51 3.77
C CYS A 44 4.61 14.85 3.76
N ARG A 45 3.54 14.94 2.98
CA ARG A 45 2.75 16.16 2.92
C ARG A 45 2.08 16.47 4.25
N HIS A 46 1.53 15.46 4.91
CA HIS A 46 0.90 15.61 6.22
C HIS A 46 1.91 16.08 7.28
N ALA A 47 3.16 15.65 7.16
CA ALA A 47 4.25 16.07 8.02
C ALA A 47 4.83 17.45 7.65
N GLY A 48 4.30 18.09 6.61
CA GLY A 48 4.76 19.40 6.17
C GLY A 48 6.05 19.38 5.35
N ARG A 49 6.43 18.23 4.82
CA ARG A 49 7.65 18.10 4.00
C ARG A 49 7.38 18.49 2.57
N ALA A 50 8.32 19.19 1.96
CA ALA A 50 8.31 19.44 0.52
C ALA A 50 8.50 18.12 -0.23
N ILE A 51 7.99 18.05 -1.47
CA ILE A 51 8.09 16.82 -2.28
C ILE A 51 9.54 16.40 -2.52
N GLU A 52 10.44 17.34 -2.72
CA GLU A 52 11.86 17.08 -2.94
C GLU A 52 12.50 16.37 -1.74
N ASP A 53 12.17 16.83 -0.54
CA ASP A 53 12.64 16.20 0.70
C ASP A 53 12.13 14.78 0.83
N CYS A 54 10.88 14.55 0.42
CA CYS A 54 10.28 13.24 0.43
C CYS A 54 11.05 12.26 -0.47
N TYR A 55 11.45 12.70 -1.66
CA TYR A 55 12.26 11.90 -2.57
C TYR A 55 13.63 11.56 -1.98
N VAL A 56 14.28 12.52 -1.37
CA VAL A 56 15.59 12.32 -0.74
C VAL A 56 15.52 11.31 0.39
N LEU A 57 14.47 11.39 1.21
CA LEU A 57 14.27 10.49 2.34
C LEU A 57 13.86 9.08 1.92
N ASN A 58 13.32 8.93 0.72
CA ASN A 58 12.78 7.66 0.21
C ASN A 58 13.30 7.36 -1.18
N PRO A 59 14.62 7.17 -1.35
CA PRO A 59 15.22 7.05 -2.68
C PRO A 59 14.80 5.80 -3.45
N LYS A 60 14.33 4.76 -2.76
CA LYS A 60 13.90 3.51 -3.38
C LYS A 60 12.40 3.49 -3.73
N ALA A 61 11.65 4.48 -3.27
CA ALA A 61 10.22 4.55 -3.58
C ALA A 61 10.02 5.03 -5.02
N GLN A 62 8.89 4.64 -5.62
CA GLN A 62 8.53 5.09 -6.96
C GLN A 62 8.16 6.58 -6.91
N ARG A 63 8.95 7.42 -7.58
CA ARG A 63 8.76 8.88 -7.55
C ARG A 63 7.36 9.31 -7.99
N ALA A 64 6.85 8.72 -9.05
CA ALA A 64 5.52 9.06 -9.57
C ALA A 64 4.42 8.78 -8.54
N ALA A 65 4.52 7.65 -7.83
CA ALA A 65 3.56 7.29 -6.79
C ALA A 65 3.68 8.22 -5.58
N VAL A 66 4.89 8.53 -5.17
CA VAL A 66 5.15 9.48 -4.07
C VAL A 66 4.56 10.85 -4.41
N PHE A 67 4.79 11.32 -5.62
CA PHE A 67 4.24 12.60 -6.08
C PHE A 67 2.71 12.57 -6.07
N ALA A 68 2.10 11.52 -6.60
CA ALA A 68 0.65 11.37 -6.61
C ALA A 68 0.06 11.39 -5.20
N GLY A 69 0.65 10.65 -4.27
CA GLY A 69 0.21 10.62 -2.87
C GLY A 69 0.38 11.97 -2.18
N TRP A 70 1.50 12.64 -2.41
CA TRP A 70 1.76 13.97 -1.86
C TRP A 70 0.70 14.98 -2.35
N ARG A 71 0.41 14.97 -3.65
CA ARG A 71 -0.61 15.85 -4.24
C ARG A 71 -2.01 15.56 -3.72
N GLU A 72 -2.39 14.31 -3.65
CA GLU A 72 -3.70 13.90 -3.11
C GLU A 72 -3.88 14.39 -1.68
N MET A 73 -2.86 14.22 -0.85
CA MET A 73 -2.90 14.70 0.53
C MET A 73 -2.93 16.23 0.60
N ASP A 74 -2.16 16.91 -0.26
CA ASP A 74 -2.17 18.38 -0.33
C ASP A 74 -3.56 18.92 -0.65
N GLU A 75 -4.22 18.35 -1.65
CA GLU A 75 -5.59 18.74 -2.03
C GLU A 75 -6.58 18.45 -0.89
N TYR A 76 -6.49 17.26 -0.28
CA TYR A 76 -7.33 16.87 0.85
C TYR A 76 -7.16 17.83 2.03
N MET A 77 -5.93 18.16 2.38
CA MET A 77 -5.64 19.06 3.49
C MET A 77 -6.15 20.47 3.24
N ARG A 78 -6.00 20.96 2.01
CA ARG A 78 -6.52 22.27 1.63
C ARG A 78 -8.04 22.33 1.69
N GLU A 79 -8.71 21.32 1.13
CA GLU A 79 -10.18 21.25 1.14
C GLU A 79 -10.77 21.15 2.55
N ASN A 80 -10.09 20.46 3.44
CA ASN A 80 -10.56 20.22 4.80
C ASN A 80 -9.91 21.14 5.84
N LYS A 81 -9.09 22.08 5.39
CA LYS A 81 -8.38 23.05 6.25
C LYS A 81 -7.57 22.36 7.36
N ILE A 82 -6.86 21.30 6.98
CA ILE A 82 -5.99 20.54 7.88
C ILE A 82 -4.59 21.10 7.78
N GLU A 83 -4.01 21.46 8.92
CA GLU A 83 -2.64 21.92 8.98
C GLU A 83 -1.67 20.73 9.09
N ALA A 84 -0.45 20.91 8.58
CA ALA A 84 0.61 19.92 8.72
C ALA A 84 0.97 19.73 10.20
N VAL A 85 1.37 18.52 10.50
CA VAL A 85 1.78 18.14 11.86
C VAL A 85 3.12 18.77 12.22
#